data_421fd454fdfb485d8cce03fbd225ffc6
#
_entry.id   421fd454fdfb485d8cce03fbd225ffc6
#
_cell.length_a   1.000
_cell.length_b   1.000
_cell.length_c   1.000
_cell.angle_alpha   90.00
_cell.angle_beta   90.00
_cell.angle_gamma   90.00
#
_symmetry.space_group_name_H-M   'P 1'
#
loop_
_entity.id
_entity.type
_entity.pdbx_description
1 polymer ?
#
loop_
_entity_poly.entity_id
_entity_poly.type
_entity_poly.pdbx_seq_one_letter_code
_entity_poly.pdbx_strand_id
1 'polypeptide(L)'
;MNDFHDWLFQKQAFVESVLEKNLPKASDETHLNEAIKYSVLNGGKRMRSLLVLAIAEIVEAPPIAIENIICAVEFIHAYSLVHDDMPCMDNDDLRRGKLSCHKKFSESTALLVGDSLQSIAFSLLSSPSLQINPKNQLQIIHILANAIGIEGMTKGQALDIDNTNKN
;
A
#
# COMPACT_ATOMS: atom_id res chain seq x y z
N MET A 1 16.21 12.87 24.14
CA MET A 1 14.93 12.15 23.97
C MET A 1 14.08 12.68 22.80
N ASN A 2 14.50 13.78 22.16
CA ASN A 2 13.80 14.37 20.99
C ASN A 2 14.16 13.71 19.66
N ASP A 3 15.28 12.99 19.58
CA ASP A 3 15.86 12.45 18.34
C ASP A 3 14.92 11.46 17.60
N PHE A 4 14.29 10.52 18.33
CA PHE A 4 13.38 9.53 17.71
C PHE A 4 12.06 10.15 17.22
N HIS A 5 11.48 11.08 17.95
CA HIS A 5 10.25 11.75 17.53
C HIS A 5 10.49 12.64 16.32
N ASP A 6 11.62 13.35 16.29
CA ASP A 6 12.01 14.20 15.15
C ASP A 6 12.28 13.34 13.91
N TRP A 7 13.00 12.22 14.06
CA TRP A 7 13.20 11.21 13.02
C TRP A 7 11.85 10.70 12.48
N LEU A 8 10.96 10.27 13.37
CA LEU A 8 9.66 9.73 13.01
C LEU A 8 8.83 10.72 12.18
N PHE A 9 8.74 11.96 12.64
CA PHE A 9 8.00 13.02 11.97
C PHE A 9 8.58 13.33 10.57
N GLN A 10 9.90 13.47 10.47
CA GLN A 10 10.59 13.71 9.19
C GLN A 10 10.39 12.55 8.22
N LYS A 11 10.52 11.30 8.70
CA LYS A 11 10.34 10.11 7.84
C LYS A 11 8.89 9.91 7.39
N GLN A 12 7.91 10.21 8.24
CA GLN A 12 6.50 10.20 7.84
C GLN A 12 6.21 11.24 6.75
N ALA A 13 6.71 12.47 6.90
CA ALA A 13 6.57 13.51 5.88
C ALA A 13 7.24 13.11 4.55
N PHE A 14 8.42 12.49 4.62
CA PHE A 14 9.10 11.94 3.44
C PHE A 14 8.25 10.86 2.76
N VAL A 15 7.72 9.90 3.51
CA VAL A 15 6.84 8.84 2.97
C VAL A 15 5.64 9.44 2.25
N GLU A 16 4.94 10.40 2.85
CA GLU A 16 3.79 11.05 2.21
C GLU A 16 4.18 11.70 0.88
N SER A 17 5.32 12.39 0.83
CA SER A 17 5.81 13.01 -0.41
C SER A 17 6.14 11.98 -1.50
N VAL A 18 6.74 10.85 -1.11
CA VAL A 18 7.08 9.75 -2.02
C VAL A 18 5.82 9.10 -2.57
N LEU A 19 4.82 8.84 -1.73
CA LEU A 19 3.54 8.28 -2.15
C LEU A 19 2.84 9.23 -3.13
N GLU A 20 2.72 10.51 -2.79
CA GLU A 20 2.06 11.50 -3.66
C GLU A 20 2.73 11.62 -5.04
N LYS A 21 4.06 11.61 -5.09
CA LYS A 21 4.86 11.66 -6.33
C LYS A 21 4.60 10.46 -7.24
N ASN A 22 4.35 9.28 -6.67
CA ASN A 22 4.22 8.02 -7.40
C ASN A 22 2.77 7.59 -7.66
N LEU A 23 1.79 8.39 -7.22
CA LEU A 23 0.39 8.15 -7.54
C LEU A 23 0.04 8.63 -8.96
N PRO A 24 -0.94 7.99 -9.63
CA PRO A 24 -1.42 8.43 -10.92
C PRO A 24 -1.96 9.86 -10.83
N LYS A 25 -1.66 10.66 -11.86
CA LYS A 25 -2.18 12.01 -11.97
C LYS A 25 -3.70 11.99 -12.17
N ALA A 26 -4.38 13.06 -11.75
CA ALA A 26 -5.81 13.22 -12.02
C ALA A 26 -6.10 13.05 -13.51
N SER A 27 -7.24 12.43 -13.81
CA SER A 27 -7.75 12.25 -15.17
C SER A 27 -9.19 12.74 -15.21
N ASP A 28 -9.56 13.45 -16.25
CA ASP A 28 -10.93 13.93 -16.47
C ASP A 28 -11.85 12.84 -17.02
N GLU A 29 -11.28 11.67 -17.38
CA GLU A 29 -12.03 10.57 -17.99
C GLU A 29 -12.74 9.70 -16.96
N THR A 30 -12.13 9.50 -15.78
CA THR A 30 -12.68 8.65 -14.72
C THR A 30 -12.32 9.15 -13.32
N HIS A 31 -13.15 8.83 -12.33
CA HIS A 31 -12.84 9.08 -10.91
C HIS A 31 -11.85 8.06 -10.30
N LEU A 32 -11.32 7.09 -11.07
CA LEU A 32 -10.46 6.04 -10.56
C LEU A 32 -9.17 6.59 -9.94
N ASN A 33 -8.52 7.54 -10.62
CA ASN A 33 -7.28 8.13 -10.11
C ASN A 33 -7.51 8.95 -8.83
N GLU A 34 -8.65 9.64 -8.72
CA GLU A 34 -9.07 10.33 -7.48
C GLU A 34 -9.30 9.32 -6.34
N ALA A 35 -9.98 8.22 -6.62
CA ALA A 35 -10.28 7.18 -5.64
C ALA A 35 -9.00 6.46 -5.17
N ILE A 36 -8.03 6.20 -6.07
CA ILE A 36 -6.71 5.67 -5.72
C ILE A 36 -5.99 6.64 -4.78
N LYS A 37 -5.89 7.91 -5.16
CA LYS A 37 -5.25 8.95 -4.33
C LYS A 37 -5.92 9.07 -2.96
N TYR A 38 -7.25 9.10 -2.93
CA TYR A 38 -8.03 9.13 -1.70
C TYR A 38 -7.71 7.94 -0.77
N SER A 39 -7.64 6.73 -1.32
CA SER A 39 -7.41 5.51 -0.55
C SER A 39 -5.99 5.44 0.02
N VAL A 40 -4.98 5.86 -0.75
CA VAL A 40 -3.57 5.84 -0.32
C VAL A 40 -3.27 6.96 0.67
N LEU A 41 -3.72 8.19 0.41
CA LEU A 41 -3.41 9.38 1.23
C LEU A 41 -4.43 9.63 2.35
N ASN A 42 -5.19 8.61 2.74
CA ASN A 42 -6.15 8.69 3.85
C ASN A 42 -5.51 8.69 5.26
N GLY A 43 -4.25 9.10 5.36
CA GLY A 43 -3.50 9.13 6.61
C GLY A 43 -2.99 7.74 7.03
N GLY A 44 -2.59 7.62 8.31
CA GLY A 44 -2.06 6.40 8.88
C GLY A 44 -0.67 6.58 9.47
N LYS A 45 -0.24 5.61 10.29
CA LYS A 45 1.07 5.67 10.99
C LYS A 45 2.25 5.34 10.07
N ARG A 46 2.03 4.88 8.85
CA ARG A 46 3.06 4.50 7.86
C ARG A 46 4.11 3.53 8.39
N MET A 47 3.73 2.64 9.30
CA MET A 47 4.68 1.76 10.00
C MET A 47 5.48 0.86 9.06
N ARG A 48 4.87 0.37 7.97
CA ARG A 48 5.57 -0.48 6.99
C ARG A 48 6.69 0.29 6.29
N SER A 49 6.39 1.49 5.82
CA SER A 49 7.37 2.39 5.20
C SER A 49 8.45 2.85 6.16
N LEU A 50 8.10 3.11 7.42
CA LEU A 50 9.08 3.47 8.44
C LEU A 50 10.07 2.35 8.73
N LEU A 51 9.61 1.09 8.72
CA LEU A 51 10.50 -0.07 8.84
C LEU A 51 11.43 -0.20 7.63
N VAL A 52 10.93 0.04 6.40
CA VAL A 52 11.78 0.08 5.21
C VAL A 52 12.86 1.15 5.35
N LEU A 53 12.51 2.36 5.81
CA LEU A 53 13.47 3.45 6.00
C LEU A 53 14.49 3.15 7.10
N ALA A 54 14.06 2.58 8.23
CA ALA A 54 14.97 2.20 9.31
C ALA A 54 16.00 1.15 8.85
N ILE A 55 15.56 0.16 8.05
CA ILE A 55 16.47 -0.84 7.46
C ILE A 55 17.39 -0.19 6.43
N ALA A 56 16.87 0.73 5.61
CA ALA A 56 17.65 1.43 4.60
C ALA A 56 18.78 2.30 5.18
N GLU A 57 18.68 2.72 6.44
CA GLU A 57 19.78 3.42 7.15
C GLU A 57 20.92 2.48 7.58
N ILE A 58 20.66 1.15 7.58
CA ILE A 58 21.65 0.14 7.97
C ILE A 58 22.30 -0.49 6.74
N VAL A 59 21.57 -0.58 5.63
CA VAL A 59 22.04 -1.20 4.38
C VAL A 59 22.15 -0.16 3.28
N GLU A 60 23.22 -0.27 2.49
CA GLU A 60 23.38 0.59 1.30
C GLU A 60 22.42 0.11 0.20
N ALA A 61 21.39 0.90 -0.09
CA ALA A 61 20.46 0.65 -1.19
C ALA A 61 20.23 1.92 -2.01
N PRO A 62 20.04 1.82 -3.34
CA PRO A 62 19.73 2.97 -4.18
C PRO A 62 18.46 3.70 -3.71
N PRO A 63 18.46 5.04 -3.58
CA PRO A 63 17.29 5.79 -3.13
C PRO A 63 16.02 5.47 -3.92
N ILE A 64 16.12 5.29 -5.23
CA ILE A 64 14.98 4.95 -6.08
C ILE A 64 14.39 3.58 -5.73
N ALA A 65 15.22 2.60 -5.34
CA ALA A 65 14.74 1.30 -4.90
C ALA A 65 13.98 1.42 -3.57
N ILE A 66 14.50 2.22 -2.63
CA ILE A 66 13.83 2.50 -1.35
C ILE A 66 12.47 3.18 -1.57
N GLU A 67 12.40 4.23 -2.41
CA GLU A 67 11.15 4.91 -2.75
C GLU A 67 10.12 3.93 -3.36
N ASN A 68 10.54 3.09 -4.30
CA ASN A 68 9.63 2.14 -4.94
C ASN A 68 9.16 1.03 -3.98
N ILE A 69 10.02 0.57 -3.07
CA ILE A 69 9.61 -0.40 -2.03
C ILE A 69 8.63 0.23 -1.05
N ILE A 70 8.84 1.47 -0.62
CA ILE A 70 7.92 2.25 0.21
C ILE A 70 6.54 2.31 -0.45
N CYS A 71 6.49 2.72 -1.72
CA CYS A 71 5.24 2.80 -2.46
C CYS A 71 4.58 1.43 -2.58
N ALA A 72 5.33 0.39 -2.94
CA ALA A 72 4.78 -0.95 -3.13
C ALA A 72 4.13 -1.49 -1.86
N VAL A 73 4.78 -1.39 -0.69
CA VAL A 73 4.22 -1.90 0.57
C VAL A 73 3.00 -1.10 1.04
N GLU A 74 2.97 0.22 0.82
CA GLU A 74 1.81 1.05 1.19
C GLU A 74 0.65 0.87 0.19
N PHE A 75 0.92 0.70 -1.10
CA PHE A 75 -0.13 0.44 -2.09
C PHE A 75 -0.79 -0.92 -1.87
N ILE A 76 0.00 -1.95 -1.56
CA ILE A 76 -0.54 -3.26 -1.15
C ILE A 76 -1.36 -3.12 0.14
N HIS A 77 -0.89 -2.37 1.12
CA HIS A 77 -1.66 -2.13 2.34
C HIS A 77 -2.95 -1.35 2.07
N ALA A 78 -2.91 -0.32 1.23
CA ALA A 78 -4.11 0.45 0.87
C ALA A 78 -5.13 -0.43 0.12
N TYR A 79 -4.66 -1.25 -0.85
CA TYR A 79 -5.50 -2.22 -1.53
C TYR A 79 -6.20 -3.16 -0.54
N SER A 80 -5.46 -3.76 0.40
CA SER A 80 -6.05 -4.69 1.35
C SER A 80 -7.14 -4.03 2.19
N LEU A 81 -6.94 -2.78 2.65
CA LEU A 81 -7.94 -2.05 3.42
C LEU A 81 -9.17 -1.67 2.58
N VAL A 82 -8.98 -1.28 1.30
CA VAL A 82 -10.10 -0.93 0.41
C VAL A 82 -11.00 -2.14 0.15
N HIS A 83 -10.41 -3.32 -0.09
CA HIS A 83 -11.18 -4.54 -0.30
C HIS A 83 -11.82 -5.04 0.99
N ASP A 84 -11.13 -4.92 2.11
CA ASP A 84 -11.61 -5.29 3.44
C ASP A 84 -12.87 -4.52 3.84
N ASP A 85 -12.91 -3.22 3.54
CA ASP A 85 -14.07 -2.36 3.82
C ASP A 85 -15.31 -2.67 2.96
N MET A 86 -15.20 -3.45 1.87
CA MET A 86 -16.31 -3.69 0.94
C MET A 86 -17.47 -4.47 1.59
N PRO A 87 -18.72 -4.30 1.07
CA PRO A 87 -19.90 -4.99 1.62
C PRO A 87 -19.83 -6.51 1.63
N CYS A 88 -19.02 -7.12 0.76
CA CYS A 88 -18.79 -8.56 0.72
C CYS A 88 -17.71 -9.04 1.71
N MET A 89 -17.09 -8.13 2.44
CA MET A 89 -16.06 -8.36 3.46
C MET A 89 -16.56 -7.83 4.81
N ASP A 90 -15.88 -6.85 5.42
CA ASP A 90 -16.26 -6.29 6.73
C ASP A 90 -17.44 -5.31 6.67
N ASN A 91 -17.77 -4.79 5.48
CA ASN A 91 -18.84 -3.81 5.26
C ASN A 91 -18.70 -2.54 6.11
N ASP A 92 -17.49 -2.02 6.21
CA ASP A 92 -17.18 -0.83 7.01
C ASP A 92 -17.53 0.46 6.26
N ASP A 93 -18.38 1.30 6.84
CA ASP A 93 -18.73 2.59 6.27
C ASP A 93 -17.62 3.64 6.41
N LEU A 94 -16.77 3.50 7.42
CA LEU A 94 -15.74 4.47 7.77
C LEU A 94 -14.35 3.80 7.94
N ARG A 95 -13.32 4.43 7.36
CA ARG A 95 -11.92 4.09 7.60
C ARG A 95 -11.13 5.30 8.10
N ARG A 96 -10.55 5.22 9.30
CA ARG A 96 -9.81 6.33 9.95
C ARG A 96 -10.66 7.61 10.08
N GLY A 97 -11.95 7.46 10.37
CA GLY A 97 -12.89 8.57 10.54
C GLY A 97 -13.38 9.25 9.24
N LYS A 98 -13.02 8.71 8.07
CA LYS A 98 -13.52 9.15 6.77
C LYS A 98 -14.31 8.03 6.12
N LEU A 99 -15.18 8.37 5.15
CA LEU A 99 -15.92 7.36 4.39
C LEU A 99 -14.94 6.36 3.74
N SER A 100 -15.27 5.06 3.80
CA SER A 100 -14.57 4.04 3.05
C SER A 100 -14.68 4.29 1.54
N CYS A 101 -13.80 3.68 0.74
CA CYS A 101 -13.75 3.93 -0.70
C CYS A 101 -15.09 3.63 -1.39
N HIS A 102 -15.71 2.49 -1.06
CA HIS A 102 -16.99 2.08 -1.66
C HIS A 102 -18.15 3.01 -1.27
N LYS A 103 -18.11 3.65 -0.09
CA LYS A 103 -19.13 4.62 0.34
C LYS A 103 -18.92 6.00 -0.27
N LYS A 104 -17.67 6.41 -0.47
CA LYS A 104 -17.38 7.72 -1.07
C LYS A 104 -17.56 7.73 -2.59
N PHE A 105 -17.21 6.64 -3.27
CA PHE A 105 -17.29 6.53 -4.74
C PHE A 105 -18.36 5.51 -5.14
N SER A 106 -17.99 4.23 -5.26
CA SER A 106 -18.89 3.10 -5.51
C SER A 106 -18.18 1.78 -5.20
N GLU A 107 -18.92 0.67 -5.08
CA GLU A 107 -18.35 -0.66 -4.90
C GLU A 107 -17.47 -1.07 -6.09
N SER A 108 -17.93 -0.81 -7.32
CA SER A 108 -17.14 -1.10 -8.52
C SER A 108 -15.86 -0.28 -8.58
N THR A 109 -15.89 1.00 -8.17
CA THR A 109 -14.70 1.83 -8.09
C THR A 109 -13.74 1.29 -7.01
N ALA A 110 -14.24 0.90 -5.85
CA ALA A 110 -13.41 0.34 -4.78
C ALA A 110 -12.71 -0.95 -5.22
N LEU A 111 -13.42 -1.86 -5.90
CA LEU A 111 -12.83 -3.06 -6.48
C LEU A 111 -11.67 -2.72 -7.41
N LEU A 112 -11.93 -1.83 -8.39
CA LEU A 112 -10.91 -1.40 -9.36
C LEU A 112 -9.74 -0.65 -8.72
N VAL A 113 -9.95 0.09 -7.64
CA VAL A 113 -8.87 0.72 -6.85
C VAL A 113 -7.93 -0.34 -6.30
N GLY A 114 -8.46 -1.39 -5.68
CA GLY A 114 -7.64 -2.48 -5.15
C GLY A 114 -6.84 -3.18 -6.24
N ASP A 115 -7.47 -3.56 -7.36
CA ASP A 115 -6.80 -4.19 -8.51
C ASP A 115 -5.69 -3.31 -9.08
N SER A 116 -5.97 -2.00 -9.20
CA SER A 116 -5.00 -1.03 -9.72
C SER A 116 -3.81 -0.87 -8.80
N LEU A 117 -4.02 -0.79 -7.48
CA LEU A 117 -2.96 -0.63 -6.49
C LEU A 117 -2.01 -1.83 -6.46
N GLN A 118 -2.52 -3.07 -6.61
CA GLN A 118 -1.66 -4.25 -6.77
C GLN A 118 -0.80 -4.14 -8.03
N SER A 119 -1.42 -3.81 -9.17
CA SER A 119 -0.73 -3.67 -10.45
C SER A 119 0.36 -2.60 -10.40
N ILE A 120 0.06 -1.44 -9.80
CA ILE A 120 1.03 -0.34 -9.63
C ILE A 120 2.19 -0.78 -8.73
N ALA A 121 1.93 -1.47 -7.63
CA ALA A 121 2.97 -1.96 -6.72
C ALA A 121 3.96 -2.87 -7.43
N PHE A 122 3.50 -3.84 -8.20
CA PHE A 122 4.37 -4.73 -8.98
C PHE A 122 5.07 -4.01 -10.14
N SER A 123 4.42 -3.04 -10.79
CA SER A 123 5.02 -2.21 -11.81
C SER A 123 6.22 -1.41 -11.28
N LEU A 124 6.09 -0.83 -10.07
CA LEU A 124 7.18 -0.12 -9.42
C LEU A 124 8.37 -1.05 -9.10
N LEU A 125 8.10 -2.23 -8.55
CA LEU A 125 9.15 -3.20 -8.20
C LEU A 125 9.79 -3.85 -9.42
N SER A 126 9.10 -3.94 -10.55
CA SER A 126 9.64 -4.48 -11.81
C SER A 126 10.32 -3.41 -12.68
N SER A 127 10.33 -2.16 -12.26
CA SER A 127 10.91 -1.05 -13.03
C SER A 127 12.41 -1.26 -13.28
N PRO A 128 12.90 -1.10 -14.51
CA PRO A 128 14.35 -1.14 -14.82
C PRO A 128 15.14 -0.04 -14.11
N SER A 129 14.47 1.02 -13.65
CA SER A 129 15.10 2.17 -12.98
C SER A 129 15.51 1.92 -11.52
N LEU A 130 15.20 0.76 -10.94
CA LEU A 130 15.54 0.46 -9.54
C LEU A 130 17.04 0.43 -9.23
N GLN A 131 17.89 0.28 -10.25
CA GLN A 131 19.35 0.26 -10.10
C GLN A 131 19.86 -0.82 -9.13
N ILE A 132 19.17 -1.95 -9.04
CA ILE A 132 19.56 -3.12 -8.26
C ILE A 132 19.82 -4.32 -9.17
N ASN A 133 20.53 -5.31 -8.64
CA ASN A 133 20.78 -6.53 -9.39
C ASN A 133 19.45 -7.21 -9.79
N PRO A 134 19.25 -7.61 -11.07
CA PRO A 134 18.00 -8.22 -11.54
C PRO A 134 17.58 -9.46 -10.74
N LYS A 135 18.52 -10.26 -10.24
CA LYS A 135 18.20 -11.41 -9.38
C LYS A 135 17.58 -10.96 -8.05
N ASN A 136 18.14 -9.91 -7.44
CA ASN A 136 17.58 -9.35 -6.20
C ASN A 136 16.22 -8.71 -6.45
N GLN A 137 16.05 -8.04 -7.59
CA GLN A 137 14.76 -7.47 -7.99
C GLN A 137 13.68 -8.54 -8.12
N LEU A 138 13.95 -9.64 -8.82
CA LEU A 138 13.04 -10.78 -8.92
C LEU A 138 12.73 -11.38 -7.54
N GLN A 139 13.74 -11.46 -6.66
CA GLN A 139 13.55 -11.96 -5.31
C GLN A 139 12.63 -11.06 -4.47
N ILE A 140 12.75 -9.74 -4.56
CA ILE A 140 11.85 -8.78 -3.88
C ILE A 140 10.42 -8.97 -4.37
N ILE A 141 10.20 -9.07 -5.69
CA ILE A 141 8.90 -9.32 -6.29
C ILE A 141 8.31 -10.64 -5.79
N HIS A 142 9.12 -11.70 -5.78
CA HIS A 142 8.71 -13.02 -5.31
C HIS A 142 8.32 -13.02 -3.83
N ILE A 143 9.10 -12.36 -2.98
CA ILE A 143 8.81 -12.22 -1.54
C ILE A 143 7.47 -11.49 -1.34
N LEU A 144 7.26 -10.37 -2.04
CA LEU A 144 6.00 -9.63 -1.92
C LEU A 144 4.82 -10.47 -2.40
N ALA A 145 4.93 -11.14 -3.56
CA ALA A 145 3.87 -11.97 -4.11
C ALA A 145 3.46 -13.10 -3.16
N ASN A 146 4.43 -13.77 -2.52
CA ASN A 146 4.13 -14.81 -1.52
C ASN A 146 3.50 -14.22 -0.25
N ALA A 147 3.99 -13.07 0.23
CA ALA A 147 3.48 -12.45 1.44
C ALA A 147 2.02 -11.99 1.32
N ILE A 148 1.59 -11.57 0.12
CA ILE A 148 0.21 -11.14 -0.12
C ILE A 148 -0.69 -12.26 -0.66
N GLY A 149 -0.11 -13.35 -1.12
CA GLY A 149 -0.79 -14.46 -1.78
C GLY A 149 -1.45 -15.45 -0.83
N ILE A 150 -1.73 -16.65 -1.40
CA ILE A 150 -2.50 -17.73 -0.77
C ILE A 150 -1.87 -18.28 0.52
N GLU A 151 -0.57 -18.14 0.72
CA GLU A 151 0.11 -18.56 1.95
C GLU A 151 0.36 -17.39 2.93
N GLY A 152 -0.05 -16.18 2.56
CA GLY A 152 0.13 -14.95 3.33
C GLY A 152 -1.17 -14.24 3.66
N MET A 153 -1.25 -12.97 3.27
CA MET A 153 -2.36 -12.07 3.60
C MET A 153 -3.73 -12.61 3.17
N THR A 154 -3.84 -13.13 1.94
CA THR A 154 -5.11 -13.68 1.44
C THR A 154 -5.60 -14.86 2.29
N LYS A 155 -4.69 -15.76 2.73
CA LYS A 155 -5.03 -16.84 3.65
C LYS A 155 -5.50 -16.32 5.00
N GLY A 156 -4.80 -15.30 5.52
CA GLY A 156 -5.20 -14.67 6.77
C GLY A 156 -6.64 -14.15 6.71
N GLN A 157 -6.96 -13.43 5.65
CA GLN A 157 -8.29 -12.88 5.42
C GLN A 157 -9.37 -13.98 5.27
N ALA A 158 -9.07 -15.04 4.51
CA ALA A 158 -10.00 -16.17 4.37
C ALA A 158 -10.28 -16.86 5.71
N LEU A 159 -9.25 -17.03 6.55
CA LEU A 159 -9.40 -17.61 7.88
C LEU A 159 -10.21 -16.70 8.82
N ASP A 160 -10.06 -15.39 8.71
CA ASP A 160 -10.83 -14.42 9.49
C ASP A 160 -12.31 -14.51 9.16
N ILE A 161 -12.66 -14.44 7.87
CA ILE A 161 -14.03 -14.59 7.39
C ILE A 161 -14.64 -15.92 7.83
N ASP A 162 -13.92 -17.03 7.65
CA ASP A 162 -14.39 -18.37 8.02
C ASP A 162 -14.65 -18.54 9.53
N ASN A 163 -14.05 -17.70 10.37
CA ASN A 163 -14.15 -17.75 11.82
C ASN A 163 -15.04 -16.65 12.42
N THR A 164 -15.39 -15.62 11.68
CA THR A 164 -16.22 -14.50 12.17
C THR A 164 -17.56 -14.95 12.77
N ASN A 165 -18.12 -16.10 12.36
CA ASN A 165 -19.40 -16.64 12.84
C ASN A 165 -19.27 -17.97 13.64
N LYS A 166 -18.05 -18.36 14.06
CA LYS A 166 -17.83 -19.56 14.87
C LYS A 166 -17.67 -19.15 16.32
N ASN A 167 -18.77 -19.10 17.07
CA ASN A 167 -18.81 -19.13 18.53
C ASN A 167 -18.89 -20.56 19.06
#